data_81754968e7383e3d3a6d07bfb6774760
#
_entry.id   81754968e7383e3d3a6d07bfb6774760
#
_cell.length_a   1.000
_cell.length_b   1.000
_cell.length_c   1.000
_cell.angle_alpha   90.00
_cell.angle_beta   90.00
_cell.angle_gamma   90.00
#
_symmetry.space_group_name_H-M   'P 1'
#
loop_
_entity.id
_entity.type
_entity.pdbx_description
1 polymer ?
#
loop_
_entity_poly.entity_id
_entity_poly.type
_entity_poly.pdbx_seq_one_letter_code
_entity_poly.pdbx_strand_id
1 'polypeptide(L)'
;GPGVEPDSGRLDGACGSMGPGGPPVEQPPAIRMARAVIDALHRVGVHGYVLAPGSRSAPFIPVIAAAEERRQLLTRVAVDERSAGFMALGANRALDHWGRGGLTAVLTTSGTAVANLHPAVLEADAAGIPLIVVTADRPHELVGTGASQTTEQTRLFGGATRAVVDLPADLVRDLGPAAADLAIGGRVRNAVEA
;
A
#
# COMPACT_ATOMS: atom_id res chain seq x y z
N GLY A 1 13.09 -1.10 -33.34
CA GLY A 1 13.57 -1.74 -32.13
C GLY A 1 12.52 -2.72 -31.65
N PRO A 2 12.86 -3.88 -31.05
CA PRO A 2 11.89 -4.88 -30.64
C PRO A 2 11.05 -4.34 -29.48
N GLY A 3 9.71 -4.55 -29.60
CA GLY A 3 8.73 -4.17 -28.60
C GLY A 3 9.00 -4.90 -27.28
N VAL A 4 9.06 -4.13 -26.22
CA VAL A 4 9.03 -4.66 -24.85
C VAL A 4 7.59 -5.06 -24.59
N GLU A 5 7.32 -6.35 -24.51
CA GLU A 5 6.04 -6.86 -23.99
C GLU A 5 5.87 -6.35 -22.55
N PRO A 6 4.65 -5.92 -22.15
CA PRO A 6 4.40 -5.54 -20.76
C PRO A 6 4.57 -6.77 -19.87
N ASP A 7 5.51 -6.67 -18.94
CA ASP A 7 5.74 -7.62 -17.87
C ASP A 7 4.43 -7.96 -17.16
N SER A 8 4.19 -9.24 -16.94
CA SER A 8 2.93 -9.80 -16.42
C SER A 8 2.63 -9.42 -14.95
N GLY A 9 3.01 -8.26 -14.52
CA GLY A 9 2.52 -7.49 -13.36
C GLY A 9 2.41 -8.20 -12.01
N ARG A 10 3.04 -9.36 -11.85
CA ARG A 10 3.14 -10.06 -10.57
C ARG A 10 4.53 -9.86 -10.02
N LEU A 11 4.63 -9.38 -8.79
CA LEU A 11 5.90 -9.33 -8.08
C LEU A 11 6.33 -10.78 -7.77
N ASP A 12 6.95 -11.45 -8.77
CA ASP A 12 7.37 -12.84 -8.67
C ASP A 12 8.38 -13.04 -7.56
N GLY A 13 8.06 -13.87 -6.63
CA GLY A 13 8.98 -14.37 -5.62
C GLY A 13 8.31 -14.89 -4.39
N ALA A 14 8.21 -16.19 -4.33
CA ALA A 14 8.00 -16.90 -3.09
C ALA A 14 9.13 -16.54 -2.11
N CYS A 15 8.88 -15.67 -1.16
CA CYS A 15 9.64 -15.62 0.08
C CYS A 15 9.19 -16.79 0.95
N GLY A 16 9.48 -18.00 0.45
CA GLY A 16 9.43 -19.23 1.22
C GLY A 16 10.87 -19.69 1.38
N SER A 17 11.45 -19.50 2.56
CA SER A 17 12.67 -20.25 2.92
C SER A 17 12.30 -21.73 2.88
N MET A 18 12.77 -22.44 1.87
CA MET A 18 12.72 -23.91 1.86
C MET A 18 13.65 -24.40 2.97
N GLY A 19 13.09 -24.73 4.11
CA GLY A 19 13.73 -25.67 5.03
C GLY A 19 13.77 -27.05 4.36
N PRO A 20 14.79 -27.88 4.60
CA PRO A 20 14.93 -29.17 3.95
C PRO A 20 13.75 -30.08 4.32
N GLY A 21 12.80 -30.31 3.40
CA GLY A 21 11.85 -31.42 3.39
C GLY A 21 10.53 -31.27 4.16
N GLY A 22 10.14 -30.07 4.60
CA GLY A 22 8.82 -29.80 5.20
C GLY A 22 7.78 -29.33 4.19
N PRO A 23 6.45 -29.44 4.50
CA PRO A 23 5.42 -28.80 3.69
C PRO A 23 5.67 -27.28 3.63
N PRO A 24 5.26 -26.61 2.55
CA PRO A 24 5.43 -25.15 2.44
C PRO A 24 4.83 -24.47 3.67
N VAL A 25 5.62 -23.66 4.36
CA VAL A 25 5.13 -22.89 5.51
C VAL A 25 4.12 -21.86 4.97
N GLU A 26 2.87 -22.03 5.33
CA GLU A 26 1.82 -21.11 4.93
C GLU A 26 2.10 -19.72 5.51
N GLN A 27 2.16 -18.70 4.62
CA GLN A 27 2.42 -17.33 5.06
C GLN A 27 1.25 -16.81 5.93
N PRO A 28 1.54 -16.06 7.00
CA PRO A 28 0.50 -15.43 7.81
C PRO A 28 -0.49 -14.62 6.95
N PRO A 29 -1.80 -14.66 7.25
CA PRO A 29 -2.83 -13.93 6.48
C PRO A 29 -2.50 -12.45 6.26
N ALA A 30 -1.93 -11.77 7.26
CA ALA A 30 -1.54 -10.37 7.16
C ALA A 30 -0.43 -10.13 6.11
N ILE A 31 0.52 -11.04 5.96
CA ILE A 31 1.57 -10.95 4.91
C ILE A 31 0.97 -11.25 3.54
N ARG A 32 0.05 -12.21 3.43
CA ARG A 32 -0.67 -12.50 2.18
C ARG A 32 -1.48 -11.27 1.73
N MET A 33 -2.19 -10.62 2.67
CA MET A 33 -2.92 -9.38 2.39
C MET A 33 -1.97 -8.28 1.91
N ALA A 34 -0.88 -8.04 2.63
CA ALA A 34 0.12 -7.04 2.25
C ALA A 34 0.67 -7.30 0.84
N ARG A 35 0.98 -8.56 0.51
CA ARG A 35 1.43 -8.94 -0.84
C ARG A 35 0.40 -8.64 -1.90
N ALA A 36 -0.85 -9.05 -1.71
CA ALA A 36 -1.92 -8.81 -2.66
C ALA A 36 -2.16 -7.32 -2.92
N VAL A 37 -2.06 -6.48 -1.86
CA VAL A 37 -2.15 -5.01 -1.98
C VAL A 37 -0.97 -4.44 -2.76
N ILE A 38 0.26 -4.83 -2.43
CA ILE A 38 1.46 -4.33 -3.12
C ILE A 38 1.46 -4.76 -4.60
N ASP A 39 1.12 -6.01 -4.89
CA ASP A 39 1.00 -6.52 -6.26
C ASP A 39 -0.09 -5.78 -7.05
N ALA A 40 -1.22 -5.47 -6.42
CA ALA A 40 -2.29 -4.71 -7.05
C ALA A 40 -1.87 -3.27 -7.36
N LEU A 41 -1.21 -2.60 -6.41
CA LEU A 41 -0.68 -1.24 -6.58
C LEU A 41 0.42 -1.19 -7.63
N HIS A 42 1.29 -2.20 -7.69
CA HIS A 42 2.33 -2.28 -8.72
C HIS A 42 1.72 -2.37 -10.13
N ARG A 43 0.66 -3.17 -10.30
CA ARG A 43 -0.06 -3.30 -11.58
C ARG A 43 -0.70 -1.99 -12.07
N VAL A 44 -1.05 -1.09 -11.16
CA VAL A 44 -1.60 0.24 -11.52
C VAL A 44 -0.52 1.33 -11.56
N GLY A 45 0.76 0.95 -11.56
CA GLY A 45 1.89 1.85 -11.78
C GLY A 45 2.56 2.40 -10.52
N VAL A 46 2.30 1.86 -9.33
CA VAL A 46 3.04 2.25 -8.13
C VAL A 46 4.38 1.53 -8.10
N HIS A 47 5.45 2.29 -8.26
CA HIS A 47 6.84 1.81 -8.26
C HIS A 47 7.68 2.42 -7.14
N GLY A 48 7.11 3.29 -6.31
CA GLY A 48 7.78 3.92 -5.18
C GLY A 48 6.95 3.87 -3.91
N TYR A 49 7.62 3.77 -2.77
CA TYR A 49 7.00 3.84 -1.46
C TYR A 49 7.78 4.75 -0.51
N VAL A 50 7.07 5.65 0.15
CA VAL A 50 7.58 6.34 1.34
C VAL A 50 6.96 5.66 2.56
N LEU A 51 7.81 5.07 3.40
CA LEU A 51 7.40 4.25 4.55
C LEU A 51 7.51 5.07 5.83
N ALA A 52 6.40 5.29 6.52
CA ALA A 52 6.41 5.74 7.91
C ALA A 52 6.16 4.51 8.79
N PRO A 53 7.23 3.93 9.40
CA PRO A 53 7.16 2.61 10.01
C PRO A 53 6.33 2.61 11.29
N GLY A 54 5.60 1.52 11.51
CA GLY A 54 4.86 1.26 12.74
C GLY A 54 4.46 -0.20 12.85
N SER A 55 4.02 -0.63 14.03
CA SER A 55 3.78 -2.05 14.30
C SER A 55 2.71 -2.67 13.42
N ARG A 56 1.67 -1.92 13.04
CA ARG A 56 0.56 -2.45 12.23
C ARG A 56 0.89 -2.53 10.75
N SER A 57 1.83 -1.71 10.26
CA SER A 57 2.34 -1.81 8.90
C SER A 57 3.48 -2.84 8.73
N ALA A 58 3.93 -3.49 9.80
CA ALA A 58 5.00 -4.47 9.77
C ALA A 58 4.81 -5.59 8.72
N PRO A 59 3.60 -6.13 8.45
CA PRO A 59 3.40 -7.15 7.41
C PRO A 59 3.80 -6.71 5.99
N PHE A 60 3.79 -5.42 5.69
CA PHE A 60 4.22 -4.89 4.40
C PHE A 60 5.74 -4.91 4.21
N ILE A 61 6.51 -4.83 5.29
CA ILE A 61 7.96 -4.65 5.24
C ILE A 61 8.67 -5.79 4.48
N PRO A 62 8.45 -7.08 4.81
CA PRO A 62 9.13 -8.16 4.08
C PRO A 62 8.71 -8.23 2.59
N VAL A 63 7.50 -7.83 2.27
CA VAL A 63 7.01 -7.81 0.88
C VAL A 63 7.73 -6.73 0.08
N ILE A 64 7.78 -5.51 0.62
CA ILE A 64 8.42 -4.37 -0.03
C ILE A 64 9.93 -4.58 -0.12
N ALA A 65 10.59 -5.07 0.93
CA ALA A 65 12.02 -5.35 0.93
C ALA A 65 12.40 -6.36 -0.16
N ALA A 66 11.64 -7.45 -0.29
CA ALA A 66 11.88 -8.44 -1.34
C ALA A 66 11.68 -7.87 -2.75
N ALA A 67 10.75 -6.94 -2.95
CA ALA A 67 10.55 -6.28 -4.23
C ALA A 67 11.66 -5.25 -4.54
N GLU A 68 12.15 -4.54 -3.52
CA GLU A 68 13.27 -3.60 -3.64
C GLU A 68 14.57 -4.31 -4.01
N GLU A 69 14.87 -5.46 -3.37
CA GLU A 69 16.02 -6.30 -3.72
C GLU A 69 16.02 -6.72 -5.20
N ARG A 70 14.84 -6.94 -5.78
CA ARG A 70 14.67 -7.25 -7.21
C ARG A 70 14.66 -6.01 -8.10
N ARG A 71 14.83 -4.82 -7.54
CA ARG A 71 14.76 -3.53 -8.24
C ARG A 71 13.41 -3.24 -8.90
N GLN A 72 12.34 -3.84 -8.39
CA GLN A 72 10.97 -3.61 -8.84
C GLN A 72 10.34 -2.38 -8.20
N LEU A 73 10.79 -2.03 -7.00
CA LEU A 73 10.32 -0.87 -6.23
C LEU A 73 11.48 -0.01 -5.74
N LEU A 74 11.18 1.25 -5.48
CA LEU A 74 12.07 2.19 -4.79
C LEU A 74 11.43 2.57 -3.46
N THR A 75 12.21 2.54 -2.39
CA THR A 75 11.71 2.88 -1.06
C THR A 75 12.47 4.01 -0.39
N ARG A 76 11.77 4.75 0.45
CA ARG A 76 12.34 5.73 1.38
C ARG A 76 11.64 5.59 2.72
N VAL A 77 12.41 5.67 3.79
CA VAL A 77 11.87 5.66 5.14
C VAL A 77 11.85 7.09 5.68
N ALA A 78 10.72 7.49 6.24
CA ALA A 78 10.55 8.76 6.94
C ALA A 78 9.97 8.47 8.32
N VAL A 79 10.54 9.07 9.36
CA VAL A 79 10.11 8.83 10.75
C VAL A 79 8.80 9.55 11.05
N ASP A 80 8.58 10.71 10.43
CA ASP A 80 7.40 11.55 10.61
C ASP A 80 6.44 11.36 9.44
N GLU A 81 5.16 11.04 9.73
CA GLU A 81 4.16 10.72 8.72
C GLU A 81 3.78 11.92 7.85
N ARG A 82 3.73 13.13 8.42
CA ARG A 82 3.46 14.34 7.63
C ARG A 82 4.56 14.56 6.61
N SER A 83 5.81 14.40 7.01
CA SER A 83 6.96 14.47 6.11
C SER A 83 6.89 13.38 5.05
N ALA A 84 6.52 12.15 5.42
CA ALA A 84 6.33 11.04 4.48
C ALA A 84 5.30 11.37 3.41
N GLY A 85 4.16 11.94 3.80
CA GLY A 85 3.10 12.38 2.88
C GLY A 85 3.61 13.40 1.86
N PHE A 86 4.31 14.45 2.32
CA PHE A 86 4.88 15.46 1.43
C PHE A 86 6.03 14.94 0.56
N MET A 87 6.81 13.97 1.04
CA MET A 87 7.83 13.30 0.21
C MET A 87 7.18 12.53 -0.94
N ALA A 88 6.12 11.77 -0.70
CA ALA A 88 5.39 11.05 -1.74
C ALA A 88 4.73 12.01 -2.73
N LEU A 89 4.09 13.07 -2.24
CA LEU A 89 3.49 14.13 -3.06
C LEU A 89 4.54 14.80 -3.96
N GLY A 90 5.69 15.18 -3.40
CA GLY A 90 6.79 15.80 -4.15
C GLY A 90 7.36 14.87 -5.22
N ALA A 91 7.49 13.57 -4.92
CA ALA A 91 7.92 12.56 -5.89
C ALA A 91 6.93 12.46 -7.06
N ASN A 92 5.62 12.38 -6.78
CA ASN A 92 4.58 12.30 -7.81
C ASN A 92 4.53 13.58 -8.66
N ARG A 93 4.64 14.74 -8.04
CA ARG A 93 4.74 16.02 -8.78
C ARG A 93 5.94 16.06 -9.71
N ALA A 94 7.08 15.54 -9.30
CA ALA A 94 8.27 15.48 -10.13
C ALA A 94 8.11 14.49 -11.30
N LEU A 95 7.50 13.32 -11.06
CA LEU A 95 7.21 12.33 -12.10
C LEU A 95 6.26 12.91 -13.15
N ASP A 96 5.20 13.58 -12.73
CA ASP A 96 4.24 14.27 -13.60
C ASP A 96 4.93 15.37 -14.43
N HIS A 97 5.69 16.25 -13.77
CA HIS A 97 6.42 17.34 -14.43
C HIS A 97 7.38 16.86 -15.52
N TRP A 98 8.04 15.72 -15.31
CA TRP A 98 8.99 15.15 -16.29
C TRP A 98 8.34 14.18 -17.29
N GLY A 99 7.01 14.04 -17.26
CA GLY A 99 6.29 13.09 -18.12
C GLY A 99 6.74 11.65 -17.92
N ARG A 100 7.23 11.32 -16.73
CA ARG A 100 7.62 9.95 -16.37
C ARG A 100 6.42 9.26 -15.76
N GLY A 101 6.06 8.11 -16.31
CA GLY A 101 5.03 7.26 -15.73
C GLY A 101 5.44 6.72 -14.36
N GLY A 102 4.44 6.25 -13.62
CA GLY A 102 4.59 5.65 -12.31
C GLY A 102 4.15 6.58 -11.17
N LEU A 103 3.90 5.96 -10.02
CA LEU A 103 3.43 6.63 -8.81
C LEU A 103 4.27 6.21 -7.60
N THR A 104 4.35 7.10 -6.63
CA THR A 104 4.88 6.84 -5.30
C THR A 104 3.73 6.88 -4.30
N ALA A 105 3.54 5.80 -3.55
CA ALA A 105 2.58 5.74 -2.45
C ALA A 105 3.24 6.06 -1.12
N VAL A 106 2.47 6.54 -0.15
CA VAL A 106 2.87 6.62 1.25
C VAL A 106 2.22 5.49 2.03
N LEU A 107 3.00 4.79 2.83
CA LEU A 107 2.54 3.71 3.70
C LEU A 107 2.78 4.07 5.16
N THR A 108 1.74 3.95 5.98
CA THR A 108 1.82 4.21 7.42
C THR A 108 1.06 3.17 8.25
N THR A 109 1.28 3.23 9.55
CA THR A 109 0.55 2.44 10.55
C THR A 109 -0.85 3.02 10.80
N SER A 110 -1.56 2.57 11.80
CA SER A 110 -2.92 2.97 12.14
C SER A 110 -2.98 4.17 13.09
N GLY A 111 -4.19 4.71 13.30
CA GLY A 111 -4.47 5.72 14.30
C GLY A 111 -4.07 7.14 13.87
N THR A 112 -3.49 7.91 14.79
CA THR A 112 -3.10 9.30 14.53
C THR A 112 -1.99 9.46 13.49
N ALA A 113 -1.24 8.41 13.20
CA ALA A 113 -0.29 8.36 12.07
C ALA A 113 -0.98 8.70 10.74
N VAL A 114 -2.18 8.15 10.54
CA VAL A 114 -3.00 8.45 9.34
C VAL A 114 -3.44 9.91 9.32
N ALA A 115 -3.84 10.47 10.46
CA ALA A 115 -4.25 11.88 10.57
C ALA A 115 -3.11 12.85 10.20
N ASN A 116 -1.87 12.50 10.47
CA ASN A 116 -0.71 13.31 10.11
C ASN A 116 -0.48 13.43 8.59
N LEU A 117 -1.09 12.56 7.79
CA LEU A 117 -1.05 12.65 6.33
C LEU A 117 -2.04 13.68 5.76
N HIS A 118 -3.02 14.15 6.55
CA HIS A 118 -4.09 15.04 6.10
C HIS A 118 -3.57 16.30 5.39
N PRO A 119 -2.53 17.00 5.87
CA PRO A 119 -2.01 18.17 5.15
C PRO A 119 -1.52 17.85 3.73
N ALA A 120 -0.84 16.72 3.55
CA ALA A 120 -0.37 16.30 2.24
C ALA A 120 -1.52 15.86 1.31
N VAL A 121 -2.56 15.24 1.87
CA VAL A 121 -3.77 14.84 1.12
C VAL A 121 -4.53 16.09 0.63
N LEU A 122 -4.71 17.10 1.47
CA LEU A 122 -5.33 18.37 1.08
C LEU A 122 -4.54 19.07 -0.01
N GLU A 123 -3.22 19.10 0.10
CA GLU A 123 -2.37 19.74 -0.91
C GLU A 123 -2.38 18.94 -2.23
N ALA A 124 -2.42 17.61 -2.17
CA ALA A 124 -2.55 16.75 -3.35
C ALA A 124 -3.87 17.01 -4.08
N ASP A 125 -4.97 17.10 -3.33
CA ASP A 125 -6.30 17.42 -3.86
C ASP A 125 -6.33 18.82 -4.52
N ALA A 126 -5.86 19.83 -3.82
CA ALA A 126 -5.81 21.20 -4.32
C ALA A 126 -4.92 21.37 -5.56
N ALA A 127 -3.81 20.62 -5.62
CA ALA A 127 -2.87 20.66 -6.74
C ALA A 127 -3.23 19.72 -7.90
N GLY A 128 -4.23 18.84 -7.74
CA GLY A 128 -4.59 17.81 -8.72
C GLY A 128 -3.50 16.77 -8.95
N ILE A 129 -2.67 16.48 -7.93
CA ILE A 129 -1.57 15.51 -8.02
C ILE A 129 -2.01 14.19 -7.40
N PRO A 130 -1.87 13.07 -8.12
CA PRO A 130 -2.23 11.76 -7.57
C PRO A 130 -1.40 11.45 -6.31
N LEU A 131 -2.06 11.05 -5.23
CA LEU A 131 -1.44 10.58 -4.01
C LEU A 131 -2.16 9.34 -3.51
N ILE A 132 -1.46 8.22 -3.45
CA ILE A 132 -1.98 6.98 -2.89
C ILE A 132 -1.49 6.85 -1.46
N VAL A 133 -2.46 6.72 -0.54
CA VAL A 133 -2.21 6.52 0.88
C VAL A 133 -2.60 5.09 1.25
N VAL A 134 -1.63 4.31 1.71
CA VAL A 134 -1.82 2.95 2.22
C VAL A 134 -1.71 2.99 3.73
N THR A 135 -2.78 2.65 4.41
CA THR A 135 -2.82 2.65 5.88
C THR A 135 -3.10 1.26 6.42
N ALA A 136 -2.34 0.83 7.40
CA ALA A 136 -2.78 -0.28 8.21
C ALA A 136 -3.96 0.19 9.10
N ASP A 137 -4.81 -0.75 9.49
CA ASP A 137 -5.88 -0.46 10.43
C ASP A 137 -5.97 -1.52 11.53
N ARG A 138 -6.76 -1.23 12.54
CA ARG A 138 -7.17 -2.18 13.57
C ARG A 138 -8.42 -2.91 13.10
N PRO A 139 -8.66 -4.14 13.61
CA PRO A 139 -9.95 -4.77 13.44
C PRO A 139 -11.08 -3.82 13.85
N HIS A 140 -12.13 -3.76 13.05
CA HIS A 140 -13.18 -2.75 13.22
C HIS A 140 -13.90 -2.84 14.57
N GLU A 141 -13.97 -4.03 15.19
CA GLU A 141 -14.52 -4.25 16.52
C GLU A 141 -13.76 -3.53 17.63
N LEU A 142 -12.55 -3.04 17.35
CA LEU A 142 -11.77 -2.23 18.29
C LEU A 142 -12.00 -0.72 18.11
N VAL A 143 -12.66 -0.30 17.04
CA VAL A 143 -12.97 1.12 16.80
C VAL A 143 -14.00 1.59 17.84
N GLY A 144 -13.72 2.73 18.48
CA GLY A 144 -14.60 3.27 19.54
C GLY A 144 -14.44 2.64 20.92
N THR A 145 -13.57 1.64 21.09
CA THR A 145 -13.34 0.97 22.39
C THR A 145 -12.28 1.63 23.26
N GLY A 146 -11.57 2.66 22.76
CA GLY A 146 -10.41 3.24 23.41
C GLY A 146 -9.13 2.42 23.24
N ALA A 147 -9.13 1.42 22.35
CA ALA A 147 -7.92 0.64 22.05
C ALA A 147 -6.81 1.54 21.51
N SER A 148 -5.57 1.27 21.93
CA SER A 148 -4.40 2.05 21.54
C SER A 148 -4.25 2.11 20.01
N GLN A 149 -3.92 3.29 19.49
CA GLN A 149 -3.63 3.52 18.08
C GLN A 149 -4.81 3.14 17.15
N THR A 150 -6.04 3.43 17.61
CA THR A 150 -7.28 3.11 16.91
C THR A 150 -8.13 4.36 16.76
N THR A 151 -8.60 4.62 15.54
CA THR A 151 -9.50 5.72 15.18
C THR A 151 -10.34 5.31 13.98
N GLU A 152 -11.44 6.03 13.72
CA GLU A 152 -12.18 5.89 12.46
C GLU A 152 -11.34 6.44 11.32
N GLN A 153 -10.82 5.56 10.45
CA GLN A 153 -9.90 5.92 9.38
C GLN A 153 -10.58 6.12 8.02
N THR A 154 -11.70 5.44 7.78
CA THR A 154 -12.37 5.42 6.48
C THR A 154 -12.86 6.78 6.01
N ARG A 155 -13.14 7.70 6.95
CA ARG A 155 -13.62 9.05 6.66
C ARG A 155 -12.64 10.15 7.05
N LEU A 156 -11.43 9.80 7.40
CA LEU A 156 -10.49 10.73 8.03
C LEU A 156 -10.14 11.93 7.14
N PHE A 157 -10.05 11.72 5.84
CA PHE A 157 -9.70 12.77 4.87
C PHE A 157 -10.91 13.48 4.26
N GLY A 158 -12.12 13.06 4.60
CA GLY A 158 -13.36 13.69 4.13
C GLY A 158 -13.45 13.74 2.61
N GLY A 159 -13.81 14.89 2.08
CA GLY A 159 -13.96 15.12 0.65
C GLY A 159 -12.66 15.32 -0.13
N ALA A 160 -11.51 15.30 0.54
CA ALA A 160 -10.21 15.45 -0.12
C ALA A 160 -9.70 14.16 -0.79
N THR A 161 -10.41 13.04 -0.61
CA THR A 161 -10.11 11.78 -1.29
C THR A 161 -11.09 11.51 -2.43
N ARG A 162 -10.57 11.05 -3.57
CA ARG A 162 -11.40 10.62 -4.72
C ARG A 162 -12.02 9.25 -4.49
N ALA A 163 -11.29 8.35 -3.86
CA ALA A 163 -11.73 7.00 -3.54
C ALA A 163 -11.15 6.54 -2.20
N VAL A 164 -11.90 5.70 -1.50
CA VAL A 164 -11.47 5.01 -0.29
C VAL A 164 -11.78 3.52 -0.47
N VAL A 165 -10.79 2.68 -0.21
CA VAL A 165 -10.93 1.22 -0.24
C VAL A 165 -10.69 0.70 1.17
N ASP A 166 -11.72 0.12 1.75
CA ASP A 166 -11.60 -0.65 2.98
C ASP A 166 -11.43 -2.14 2.63
N LEU A 167 -10.36 -2.75 3.17
CA LEU A 167 -10.02 -4.15 2.96
C LEU A 167 -10.15 -4.90 4.29
N PRO A 168 -11.23 -5.67 4.49
CA PRO A 168 -11.44 -6.43 5.72
C PRO A 168 -10.29 -7.41 5.99
N ALA A 169 -9.88 -7.54 7.25
CA ALA A 169 -8.75 -8.38 7.65
C ALA A 169 -8.96 -9.87 7.34
N ASP A 170 -10.21 -10.32 7.26
CA ASP A 170 -10.61 -11.70 6.99
C ASP A 170 -10.72 -12.03 5.49
N LEU A 171 -10.68 -11.04 4.62
CA LEU A 171 -10.82 -11.23 3.18
C LEU A 171 -9.90 -12.33 2.61
N VAL A 172 -8.63 -12.32 3.02
CA VAL A 172 -7.64 -13.32 2.57
C VAL A 172 -7.85 -14.68 3.22
N ARG A 173 -8.36 -14.71 4.44
CA ARG A 173 -8.66 -15.95 5.16
C ARG A 173 -9.85 -16.68 4.54
N ASP A 174 -10.89 -15.94 4.19
CA ASP A 174 -12.19 -16.51 3.83
C ASP A 174 -12.28 -16.86 2.34
N LEU A 175 -11.58 -16.14 1.46
CA LEU A 175 -11.66 -16.35 0.01
C LEU A 175 -10.60 -17.30 -0.56
N GLY A 176 -9.57 -17.63 0.18
CA GLY A 176 -8.38 -18.28 -0.39
C GLY A 176 -7.53 -17.34 -1.26
N PRO A 177 -6.28 -17.73 -1.60
CA PRO A 177 -5.30 -16.80 -2.18
C PRO A 177 -5.72 -16.18 -3.51
N ALA A 178 -6.11 -17.00 -4.49
CA ALA A 178 -6.40 -16.51 -5.84
C ALA A 178 -7.65 -15.61 -5.90
N ALA A 179 -8.70 -15.95 -5.16
CA ALA A 179 -9.92 -15.15 -5.11
C ALA A 179 -9.70 -13.83 -4.34
N ALA A 180 -8.89 -13.86 -3.28
CA ALA A 180 -8.50 -12.67 -2.55
C ALA A 180 -7.66 -11.71 -3.41
N ASP A 181 -6.68 -12.23 -4.16
CA ASP A 181 -5.87 -11.43 -5.10
C ASP A 181 -6.74 -10.74 -6.15
N LEU A 182 -7.73 -11.46 -6.69
CA LEU A 182 -8.66 -10.90 -7.68
C LEU A 182 -9.55 -9.81 -7.07
N ALA A 183 -10.10 -10.05 -5.89
CA ALA A 183 -10.97 -9.10 -5.19
C ALA A 183 -10.22 -7.82 -4.79
N ILE A 184 -9.02 -7.96 -4.25
CA ILE A 184 -8.15 -6.82 -3.87
C ILE A 184 -7.73 -6.06 -5.12
N GLY A 185 -7.27 -6.78 -6.15
CA GLY A 185 -6.83 -6.17 -7.41
C GLY A 185 -7.94 -5.37 -8.09
N GLY A 186 -9.18 -5.87 -8.10
CA GLY A 186 -10.34 -5.16 -8.62
C GLY A 186 -10.66 -3.88 -7.85
N ARG A 187 -10.69 -3.96 -6.51
CA ARG A 187 -10.95 -2.79 -5.65
C ARG A 187 -9.88 -1.70 -5.81
N VAL A 188 -8.60 -2.08 -5.81
CA VAL A 188 -7.48 -1.14 -5.98
C VAL A 188 -7.53 -0.47 -7.35
N ARG A 189 -7.72 -1.24 -8.43
CA ARG A 189 -7.82 -0.68 -9.77
C ARG A 189 -8.96 0.32 -9.88
N ASN A 190 -10.18 -0.04 -9.46
CA ASN A 190 -11.34 0.83 -9.52
C ASN A 190 -11.12 2.13 -8.74
N ALA A 191 -10.39 2.08 -7.61
CA ALA A 191 -10.08 3.27 -6.82
C ALA A 191 -9.04 4.18 -7.48
N VAL A 192 -8.12 3.64 -8.24
CA VAL A 192 -7.08 4.44 -8.93
C VAL A 192 -7.61 5.05 -10.23
N GLU A 193 -8.58 4.39 -10.88
CA GLU A 193 -9.22 4.86 -12.12
C GLU A 193 -10.38 5.86 -11.86
N ALA A 194 -10.81 6.04 -10.61
CA ALA A 194 -11.91 6.96 -10.24
C ALA A 194 -11.44 8.42 -10.13
#